data_b1f6e41e049e85339951f44b8e056a0c
#
_entry.id   b1f6e41e049e85339951f44b8e056a0c
#
_cell.length_a   1.000
_cell.length_b   1.000
_cell.length_c   1.000
_cell.angle_alpha   90.00
_cell.angle_beta   90.00
_cell.angle_gamma   90.00
#
_symmetry.space_group_name_H-M   'P 1'
#
loop_
_entity.id
_entity.type
_entity.pdbx_description
1 polymer ?
#
loop_
_entity_poly.entity_id
_entity_poly.type
_entity_poly.pdbx_seq_one_letter_code
_entity_poly.pdbx_strand_id
1 'polypeptide(L)'
;MNEKIVWEKVGYNYDKEIFSVLHSDKKGIVKKHIAKHIGKNKTAVDFGCGIGYALPFLAPNFKSVIGIDISQKLLNQAAKLKLKNVTLRQGDLTKKQNIPKADFAYCCNVAICDDNKKNYAILKTVVDGLKKGGSAIIVIPSYESASLSFMQLLKMYKKDGLKINKIPKNELDPKHFKLDWVKNGIVAIDGHPTKHYLLQELYCLFNTADFSIEAIKKIEFGWETEFASPPKKLGTPYPWDWMIEVKRIK
;
A
#
# COMPACT_ATOMS: atom_id res chain seq x y z
N MET A 1 -0.45 -2.41 18.39
CA MET A 1 0.57 -1.32 18.45
C MET A 1 -0.11 0.01 18.19
N ASN A 2 0.38 1.14 18.72
CA ASN A 2 -0.19 2.46 18.39
C ASN A 2 0.45 2.96 17.08
N GLU A 3 -0.29 2.86 15.98
CA GLU A 3 0.16 3.22 14.62
C GLU A 3 0.75 4.63 14.55
N LYS A 4 0.12 5.60 15.23
CA LYS A 4 0.63 6.98 15.26
C LYS A 4 2.06 7.05 15.77
N ILE A 5 2.38 6.34 16.87
CA ILE A 5 3.73 6.34 17.46
C ILE A 5 4.74 5.71 16.48
N VAL A 6 4.34 4.64 15.79
CA VAL A 6 5.21 3.97 14.79
C VAL A 6 5.56 4.95 13.67
N TRP A 7 4.55 5.53 13.02
CA TRP A 7 4.76 6.44 11.89
C TRP A 7 5.43 7.76 12.28
N GLU A 8 5.24 8.24 13.50
CA GLU A 8 6.00 9.38 14.02
C GLU A 8 7.51 9.07 14.18
N LYS A 9 7.88 7.82 14.50
CA LYS A 9 9.29 7.39 14.57
C LYS A 9 9.89 7.23 13.18
N VAL A 10 9.20 6.54 12.28
CA VAL A 10 9.65 6.32 10.89
C VAL A 10 9.87 7.64 10.15
N GLY A 11 9.12 8.68 10.50
CA GLY A 11 9.24 10.01 9.88
C GLY A 11 10.63 10.64 9.87
N TYR A 12 11.58 10.15 10.67
CA TYR A 12 12.98 10.64 10.63
C TYR A 12 13.79 10.08 9.45
N ASN A 13 13.48 8.84 9.01
CA ASN A 13 14.24 8.13 7.97
C ASN A 13 13.33 7.60 6.86
N TYR A 14 12.16 8.21 6.67
CA TYR A 14 11.10 7.72 5.78
C TYR A 14 11.62 7.34 4.38
N ASP A 15 12.42 8.20 3.75
CA ASP A 15 12.98 7.95 2.41
C ASP A 15 13.90 6.73 2.33
N LYS A 16 14.48 6.31 3.45
CA LYS A 16 15.39 5.15 3.53
C LYS A 16 14.66 3.87 3.91
N GLU A 17 13.57 3.99 4.69
CA GLU A 17 12.88 2.87 5.30
C GLU A 17 11.59 2.48 4.56
N ILE A 18 10.99 3.42 3.79
CA ILE A 18 9.71 3.19 3.15
C ILE A 18 9.85 3.11 1.63
N PHE A 19 9.46 1.96 1.13
CA PHE A 19 9.42 1.67 -0.31
C PHE A 19 8.34 2.50 -1.02
N SER A 20 8.74 3.27 -2.03
CA SER A 20 7.82 4.07 -2.82
C SER A 20 7.36 3.33 -4.07
N VAL A 21 6.12 2.84 -4.06
CA VAL A 21 5.49 2.16 -5.20
C VAL A 21 5.53 3.02 -6.47
N LEU A 22 5.18 4.31 -6.37
CA LEU A 22 5.14 5.21 -7.53
C LEU A 22 6.50 5.42 -8.22
N HIS A 23 7.60 5.33 -7.46
CA HIS A 23 8.96 5.42 -8.01
C HIS A 23 9.45 4.07 -8.54
N SER A 24 9.01 2.97 -7.92
CA SER A 24 9.48 1.61 -8.23
C SER A 24 8.63 0.92 -9.30
N ASP A 25 7.47 1.45 -9.65
CA ASP A 25 6.62 0.97 -10.75
C ASP A 25 7.27 1.30 -12.12
N LYS A 26 8.24 0.49 -12.51
CA LYS A 26 8.99 0.66 -13.77
C LYS A 26 8.09 0.65 -15.02
N LYS A 27 6.93 -0.01 -14.96
CA LYS A 27 5.96 -0.08 -16.07
C LYS A 27 5.00 1.12 -16.07
N GLY A 28 4.99 1.94 -15.03
CA GLY A 28 4.13 3.11 -14.86
C GLY A 28 2.64 2.77 -14.79
N ILE A 29 2.29 1.58 -14.30
CA ILE A 29 0.92 1.07 -14.27
C ILE A 29 0.04 1.96 -13.39
N VAL A 30 0.50 2.31 -12.18
CA VAL A 30 -0.24 3.17 -11.25
C VAL A 30 -0.54 4.53 -11.88
N LYS A 31 0.49 5.18 -12.43
CA LYS A 31 0.34 6.49 -13.08
C LYS A 31 -0.60 6.44 -14.30
N LYS A 32 -0.53 5.38 -15.13
CA LYS A 32 -1.43 5.16 -16.25
C LYS A 32 -2.89 5.01 -15.82
N HIS A 33 -3.14 4.33 -14.70
CA HIS A 33 -4.49 4.18 -14.16
C HIS A 33 -4.99 5.47 -13.52
N ILE A 34 -4.17 6.20 -12.75
CA ILE A 34 -4.53 7.53 -12.24
C ILE A 34 -4.89 8.48 -13.39
N ALA A 35 -4.14 8.44 -14.49
CA ALA A 35 -4.35 9.31 -15.66
C ALA A 35 -5.74 9.20 -16.30
N LYS A 36 -6.45 8.08 -16.14
CA LYS A 36 -7.83 7.92 -16.60
C LYS A 36 -8.84 8.78 -15.83
N HIS A 37 -8.49 9.24 -14.63
CA HIS A 37 -9.38 9.91 -13.69
C HIS A 37 -9.08 11.41 -13.53
N ILE A 38 -7.97 11.90 -14.10
CA ILE A 38 -7.55 13.31 -13.98
C ILE A 38 -8.60 14.26 -14.54
N GLY A 39 -8.62 15.50 -14.03
CA GLY A 39 -9.48 16.57 -14.52
C GLY A 39 -9.32 17.85 -13.72
N LYS A 40 -9.19 19.00 -14.42
CA LYS A 40 -9.01 20.32 -13.80
C LYS A 40 -10.23 20.83 -13.03
N ASN A 41 -11.37 20.18 -13.19
CA ASN A 41 -12.61 20.43 -12.44
C ASN A 41 -12.83 19.39 -11.33
N LYS A 42 -12.01 18.35 -11.25
CA LYS A 42 -12.15 17.26 -10.29
C LYS A 42 -11.29 17.48 -9.03
N THR A 43 -11.74 16.89 -7.93
CA THR A 43 -11.04 16.87 -6.64
C THR A 43 -10.45 15.50 -6.37
N ALA A 44 -9.29 15.44 -5.71
CA ALA A 44 -8.65 14.21 -5.32
C ALA A 44 -8.33 14.17 -3.81
N VAL A 45 -8.24 12.96 -3.26
CA VAL A 45 -7.74 12.72 -1.90
C VAL A 45 -6.64 11.67 -1.97
N ASP A 46 -5.52 11.94 -1.30
CA ASP A 46 -4.43 11.01 -1.06
C ASP A 46 -4.52 10.55 0.41
N PHE A 47 -5.03 9.34 0.61
CA PHE A 47 -5.23 8.74 1.93
C PHE A 47 -3.95 8.02 2.38
N GLY A 48 -3.37 8.46 3.50
CA GLY A 48 -2.06 8.02 3.95
C GLY A 48 -0.94 8.63 3.08
N CYS A 49 -0.99 9.93 2.86
CA CYS A 49 -0.10 10.60 1.91
C CYS A 49 1.38 10.60 2.32
N GLY A 50 1.69 10.27 3.58
CA GLY A 50 3.06 10.26 4.10
C GLY A 50 3.77 11.60 3.87
N ILE A 51 4.97 11.54 3.32
CA ILE A 51 5.76 12.72 2.95
C ILE A 51 5.34 13.34 1.60
N GLY A 52 4.27 12.82 0.98
CA GLY A 52 3.66 13.41 -0.20
C GLY A 52 4.18 12.90 -1.53
N TYR A 53 4.67 11.67 -1.64
CA TYR A 53 5.20 11.12 -2.90
C TYR A 53 4.24 11.19 -4.10
N ALA A 54 2.93 11.04 -3.87
CA ALA A 54 1.94 11.12 -4.94
C ALA A 54 1.51 12.57 -5.24
N LEU A 55 1.65 13.50 -4.29
CA LEU A 55 1.14 14.86 -4.40
C LEU A 55 1.71 15.65 -5.60
N PRO A 56 3.01 15.57 -5.96
CA PRO A 56 3.54 16.24 -7.15
C PRO A 56 2.93 15.74 -8.46
N PHE A 57 2.45 14.50 -8.49
CA PHE A 57 1.73 13.97 -9.65
C PHE A 57 0.24 14.34 -9.62
N LEU A 58 -0.40 14.32 -8.45
CA LEU A 58 -1.83 14.64 -8.31
C LEU A 58 -2.11 16.13 -8.46
N ALA A 59 -1.35 16.99 -7.81
CA ALA A 59 -1.62 18.44 -7.77
C ALA A 59 -1.76 19.08 -9.15
N PRO A 60 -0.87 18.88 -10.13
CA PRO A 60 -1.02 19.50 -11.45
C PRO A 60 -2.17 18.92 -12.27
N ASN A 61 -2.77 17.80 -11.86
CA ASN A 61 -3.79 17.08 -12.63
C ASN A 61 -5.21 17.21 -12.10
N PHE A 62 -5.40 17.75 -10.89
CA PHE A 62 -6.70 17.95 -10.27
C PHE A 62 -6.93 19.42 -9.89
N LYS A 63 -8.19 19.81 -9.68
CA LYS A 63 -8.57 21.16 -9.20
C LYS A 63 -7.98 21.42 -7.81
N SER A 64 -8.15 20.46 -6.92
CA SER A 64 -7.62 20.48 -5.57
C SER A 64 -7.33 19.06 -5.08
N VAL A 65 -6.36 18.92 -4.19
CA VAL A 65 -5.96 17.65 -3.58
C VAL A 65 -5.97 17.82 -2.07
N ILE A 66 -6.50 16.82 -1.36
CA ILE A 66 -6.37 16.72 0.09
C ILE A 66 -5.42 15.55 0.38
N GLY A 67 -4.32 15.80 1.08
CA GLY A 67 -3.45 14.76 1.63
C GLY A 67 -3.80 14.52 3.10
N ILE A 68 -4.03 13.26 3.48
CA ILE A 68 -4.35 12.88 4.86
C ILE A 68 -3.32 11.89 5.36
N ASP A 69 -2.77 12.11 6.54
CA ASP A 69 -1.89 11.16 7.20
C ASP A 69 -2.08 11.20 8.72
N ILE A 70 -1.77 10.10 9.41
CA ILE A 70 -1.84 10.01 10.87
C ILE A 70 -0.67 10.74 11.54
N SER A 71 0.47 10.84 10.87
CA SER A 71 1.71 11.42 11.37
C SER A 71 1.84 12.89 10.98
N GLN A 72 1.85 13.77 11.99
CA GLN A 72 2.12 15.19 11.77
C GLN A 72 3.54 15.44 11.24
N LYS A 73 4.51 14.60 11.62
CA LYS A 73 5.89 14.73 11.13
C LYS A 73 5.98 14.49 9.62
N LEU A 74 5.29 13.46 9.11
CA LEU A 74 5.23 13.19 7.68
C LEU A 74 4.55 14.35 6.94
N LEU A 75 3.43 14.85 7.46
CA LEU A 75 2.74 16.01 6.88
C LEU A 75 3.62 17.27 6.85
N ASN A 76 4.44 17.50 7.87
CA ASN A 76 5.38 18.61 7.88
C ASN A 76 6.45 18.48 6.78
N GLN A 77 6.83 17.26 6.41
CA GLN A 77 7.70 17.02 5.26
C GLN A 77 6.95 17.24 3.94
N ALA A 78 5.73 16.71 3.81
CA ALA A 78 4.89 16.94 2.64
C ALA A 78 4.62 18.44 2.40
N ALA A 79 4.47 19.24 3.45
CA ALA A 79 4.29 20.70 3.36
C ALA A 79 5.47 21.42 2.69
N LYS A 80 6.68 20.86 2.76
CA LYS A 80 7.87 21.42 2.09
C LYS A 80 7.77 21.39 0.56
N LEU A 81 6.88 20.58 0.00
CA LEU A 81 6.61 20.54 -1.44
C LEU A 81 5.94 21.83 -1.96
N LYS A 82 5.36 22.65 -1.09
CA LYS A 82 4.77 23.98 -1.38
C LYS A 82 3.76 23.95 -2.55
N LEU A 83 2.95 22.89 -2.65
CA LEU A 83 1.96 22.73 -3.72
C LEU A 83 0.71 23.57 -3.42
N LYS A 84 0.40 24.53 -4.29
CA LYS A 84 -0.60 25.60 -4.05
C LYS A 84 -2.03 25.09 -3.88
N ASN A 85 -2.40 24.00 -4.54
CA ASN A 85 -3.74 23.41 -4.52
C ASN A 85 -3.85 22.15 -3.68
N VAL A 86 -2.89 21.92 -2.76
CA VAL A 86 -2.87 20.80 -1.84
C VAL A 86 -3.17 21.29 -0.42
N THR A 87 -4.14 20.64 0.24
CA THR A 87 -4.44 20.83 1.66
C THR A 87 -4.02 19.58 2.42
N LEU A 88 -3.16 19.74 3.42
CA LEU A 88 -2.71 18.63 4.27
C LEU A 88 -3.52 18.58 5.56
N ARG A 89 -3.94 17.39 5.98
CA ARG A 89 -4.74 17.17 7.19
C ARG A 89 -4.23 15.98 7.99
N GLN A 90 -4.05 16.15 9.29
CA GLN A 90 -3.82 15.02 10.16
C GLN A 90 -5.13 14.29 10.41
N GLY A 91 -5.13 12.95 10.24
CA GLY A 91 -6.32 12.13 10.45
C GLY A 91 -6.00 10.66 10.65
N ASP A 92 -6.74 10.03 11.56
CA ASP A 92 -6.74 8.58 11.77
C ASP A 92 -7.78 7.95 10.83
N LEU A 93 -7.32 7.26 9.79
CA LEU A 93 -8.17 6.68 8.75
C LEU A 93 -9.00 5.46 9.23
N THR A 94 -8.76 4.96 10.43
CA THR A 94 -9.68 3.99 11.06
C THR A 94 -11.01 4.63 11.48
N LYS A 95 -11.09 5.96 11.41
CA LYS A 95 -12.25 6.77 11.76
C LYS A 95 -12.74 7.55 10.54
N LYS A 96 -14.03 7.86 10.53
CA LYS A 96 -14.63 8.71 9.49
C LYS A 96 -13.90 10.06 9.43
N GLN A 97 -13.52 10.45 8.22
CA GLN A 97 -12.88 11.75 7.97
C GLN A 97 -13.92 12.81 7.65
N ASN A 98 -13.82 13.97 8.28
CA ASN A 98 -14.67 15.12 7.97
C ASN A 98 -14.05 15.93 6.80
N ILE A 99 -14.11 15.35 5.60
CA ILE A 99 -13.65 15.97 4.35
C ILE A 99 -14.75 15.91 3.29
N PRO A 100 -14.76 16.83 2.32
CA PRO A 100 -15.63 16.73 1.16
C PRO A 100 -15.36 15.44 0.39
N LYS A 101 -16.42 14.81 -0.12
CA LYS A 101 -16.27 13.67 -1.03
C LYS A 101 -15.54 14.08 -2.30
N ALA A 102 -14.66 13.21 -2.79
CA ALA A 102 -13.81 13.47 -3.93
C ALA A 102 -14.23 12.69 -5.18
N ASP A 103 -13.82 13.19 -6.33
CA ASP A 103 -13.97 12.50 -7.60
C ASP A 103 -12.98 11.36 -7.75
N PHE A 104 -11.82 11.48 -7.08
CA PHE A 104 -10.75 10.48 -7.12
C PHE A 104 -10.11 10.30 -5.74
N ALA A 105 -9.74 9.07 -5.42
CA ALA A 105 -8.97 8.71 -4.23
C ALA A 105 -7.72 7.89 -4.61
N TYR A 106 -6.63 8.17 -3.93
CA TYR A 106 -5.41 7.34 -3.96
C TYR A 106 -5.10 6.86 -2.55
N CYS A 107 -4.69 5.60 -2.42
CA CYS A 107 -4.28 5.01 -1.15
C CYS A 107 -3.23 3.92 -1.43
N CYS A 108 -2.03 4.08 -0.90
CA CYS A 108 -0.92 3.18 -1.20
C CYS A 108 -0.23 2.73 0.07
N ASN A 109 -0.28 1.42 0.35
CA ASN A 109 0.37 0.76 1.49
C ASN A 109 0.02 1.39 2.85
N VAL A 110 -1.27 1.67 3.06
CA VAL A 110 -1.79 2.29 4.30
C VAL A 110 -2.55 1.29 5.17
N ALA A 111 -3.39 0.45 4.56
CA ALA A 111 -4.17 -0.57 5.26
C ALA A 111 -3.34 -1.85 5.44
N ILE A 112 -2.25 -1.76 6.21
CA ILE A 112 -1.22 -2.82 6.33
C ILE A 112 -0.86 -3.20 7.77
N CYS A 113 -1.63 -2.74 8.76
CA CYS A 113 -1.36 -3.08 10.16
C CYS A 113 -1.76 -4.53 10.51
N ASP A 114 -1.36 -4.99 11.70
CA ASP A 114 -1.61 -6.34 12.20
C ASP A 114 -3.05 -6.62 12.66
N ASP A 115 -3.95 -5.66 12.46
CA ASP A 115 -5.36 -5.73 12.83
C ASP A 115 -6.27 -5.53 11.61
N ASN A 116 -6.89 -6.62 11.15
CA ASN A 116 -7.78 -6.59 10.00
C ASN A 116 -8.99 -5.66 10.18
N LYS A 117 -9.50 -5.48 11.40
CA LYS A 117 -10.61 -4.54 11.64
C LYS A 117 -10.19 -3.11 11.33
N LYS A 118 -8.96 -2.72 11.73
CA LYS A 118 -8.41 -1.41 11.38
C LYS A 118 -8.18 -1.28 9.87
N ASN A 119 -7.58 -2.29 9.24
CA ASN A 119 -7.33 -2.30 7.81
C ASN A 119 -8.62 -2.11 7.01
N TYR A 120 -9.67 -2.87 7.35
CA TYR A 120 -10.98 -2.74 6.68
C TYR A 120 -11.65 -1.39 6.96
N ALA A 121 -11.49 -0.83 8.17
CA ALA A 121 -11.98 0.51 8.47
C ALA A 121 -11.26 1.59 7.63
N ILE A 122 -9.94 1.46 7.43
CA ILE A 122 -9.17 2.34 6.55
C ILE A 122 -9.69 2.24 5.10
N LEU A 123 -9.78 1.02 4.56
CA LEU A 123 -10.27 0.81 3.19
C LEU A 123 -11.69 1.33 3.00
N LYS A 124 -12.56 1.11 3.99
CA LYS A 124 -13.90 1.69 3.99
C LYS A 124 -13.88 3.22 3.98
N THR A 125 -13.03 3.84 4.76
CA THR A 125 -12.86 5.30 4.78
C THR A 125 -12.45 5.85 3.42
N VAL A 126 -11.53 5.15 2.71
CA VAL A 126 -11.10 5.52 1.36
C VAL A 126 -12.28 5.50 0.38
N VAL A 127 -13.02 4.40 0.31
CA VAL A 127 -14.13 4.27 -0.67
C VAL A 127 -15.35 5.10 -0.30
N ASP A 128 -15.63 5.28 0.99
CA ASP A 128 -16.68 6.17 1.46
C ASP A 128 -16.36 7.66 1.18
N GLY A 129 -15.08 8.01 1.05
CA GLY A 129 -14.62 9.34 0.68
C GLY A 129 -14.93 9.72 -0.76
N LEU A 130 -15.37 8.80 -1.60
CA LEU A 130 -15.71 9.04 -3.00
C LEU A 130 -17.12 9.63 -3.17
N LYS A 131 -17.29 10.48 -4.16
CA LYS A 131 -18.60 10.82 -4.73
C LYS A 131 -19.20 9.61 -5.45
N LYS A 132 -20.49 9.60 -5.67
CA LYS A 132 -21.12 8.66 -6.63
C LYS A 132 -20.47 8.83 -8.01
N GLY A 133 -20.07 7.73 -8.63
CA GLY A 133 -19.30 7.73 -9.89
C GLY A 133 -17.79 8.02 -9.74
N GLY A 134 -17.33 8.38 -8.54
CA GLY A 134 -15.92 8.58 -8.25
C GLY A 134 -15.15 7.25 -8.19
N SER A 135 -13.84 7.32 -8.38
CA SER A 135 -12.96 6.13 -8.43
C SER A 135 -11.80 6.22 -7.44
N ALA A 136 -11.36 5.07 -6.95
CA ALA A 136 -10.17 4.95 -6.13
C ALA A 136 -9.14 4.03 -6.79
N ILE A 137 -7.86 4.38 -6.64
CA ILE A 137 -6.74 3.46 -6.85
C ILE A 137 -6.13 3.15 -5.50
N ILE A 138 -6.16 1.87 -5.15
CA ILE A 138 -5.63 1.34 -3.91
C ILE A 138 -4.48 0.40 -4.24
N VAL A 139 -3.33 0.58 -3.60
CA VAL A 139 -2.19 -0.34 -3.73
C VAL A 139 -1.92 -0.95 -2.37
N ILE A 140 -1.79 -2.27 -2.33
CA ILE A 140 -1.61 -3.05 -1.10
C ILE A 140 -0.76 -4.29 -1.35
N PRO A 141 0.00 -4.79 -0.34
CA PRO A 141 0.86 -5.94 -0.49
C PRO A 141 0.09 -7.22 -0.83
N SER A 142 0.69 -8.05 -1.69
CA SER A 142 0.12 -9.33 -2.11
C SER A 142 0.60 -10.48 -1.22
N TYR A 143 -0.35 -11.26 -0.67
CA TYR A 143 -0.03 -12.47 0.08
C TYR A 143 0.54 -13.57 -0.81
N GLU A 144 0.06 -13.67 -2.06
CA GLU A 144 0.61 -14.59 -3.05
C GLU A 144 2.05 -14.24 -3.41
N SER A 145 2.39 -12.93 -3.47
CA SER A 145 3.75 -12.46 -3.68
C SER A 145 4.67 -12.84 -2.51
N ALA A 146 4.26 -12.57 -1.28
CA ALA A 146 5.01 -12.95 -0.09
C ALA A 146 5.26 -14.48 -0.04
N SER A 147 4.25 -15.28 -0.38
CA SER A 147 4.39 -16.73 -0.48
C SER A 147 5.37 -17.16 -1.57
N LEU A 148 5.38 -16.46 -2.72
CA LEU A 148 6.35 -16.71 -3.79
C LEU A 148 7.77 -16.40 -3.31
N SER A 149 7.99 -15.27 -2.66
CA SER A 149 9.32 -14.87 -2.13
C SER A 149 9.83 -15.90 -1.13
N PHE A 150 8.98 -16.37 -0.23
CA PHE A 150 9.33 -17.42 0.72
C PHE A 150 9.70 -18.75 0.02
N MET A 151 8.94 -19.17 -0.99
CA MET A 151 9.27 -20.35 -1.79
C MET A 151 10.62 -20.23 -2.50
N GLN A 152 10.95 -19.05 -3.03
CA GLN A 152 12.24 -18.81 -3.68
C GLN A 152 13.39 -18.87 -2.67
N LEU A 153 13.21 -18.29 -1.48
CA LEU A 153 14.17 -18.39 -0.38
C LEU A 153 14.49 -19.85 -0.03
N LEU A 154 13.45 -20.67 0.16
CA LEU A 154 13.63 -22.11 0.45
C LEU A 154 14.38 -22.84 -0.67
N LYS A 155 14.09 -22.52 -1.95
CA LYS A 155 14.80 -23.12 -3.10
C LYS A 155 16.28 -22.72 -3.11
N MET A 156 16.60 -21.46 -2.78
CA MET A 156 18.00 -21.01 -2.70
C MET A 156 18.77 -21.77 -1.62
N TYR A 157 18.22 -21.84 -0.42
CA TYR A 157 18.88 -22.61 0.67
C TYR A 157 19.05 -24.09 0.35
N LYS A 158 18.04 -24.72 -0.27
CA LYS A 158 18.14 -26.13 -0.72
C LYS A 158 19.24 -26.31 -1.77
N LYS A 159 19.38 -25.37 -2.72
CA LYS A 159 20.44 -25.39 -3.73
C LYS A 159 21.82 -25.28 -3.12
N ASP A 160 21.97 -24.50 -2.05
CA ASP A 160 23.21 -24.36 -1.30
C ASP A 160 23.48 -25.52 -0.32
N GLY A 161 22.70 -26.61 -0.42
CA GLY A 161 22.86 -27.83 0.37
C GLY A 161 22.31 -27.75 1.80
N LEU A 162 21.63 -26.65 2.17
CA LEU A 162 21.05 -26.51 3.48
C LEU A 162 19.72 -27.25 3.60
N LYS A 163 19.56 -28.01 4.67
CA LYS A 163 18.26 -28.62 5.04
C LYS A 163 17.38 -27.54 5.66
N ILE A 164 16.07 -27.64 5.47
CA ILE A 164 15.08 -26.67 6.01
C ILE A 164 15.24 -26.41 7.50
N ASN A 165 15.52 -27.46 8.29
CA ASN A 165 15.76 -27.35 9.73
C ASN A 165 17.10 -26.69 10.11
N LYS A 166 17.94 -26.39 9.14
CA LYS A 166 19.24 -25.69 9.30
C LYS A 166 19.21 -24.26 8.77
N ILE A 167 18.10 -23.83 8.15
CA ILE A 167 17.93 -22.44 7.74
C ILE A 167 17.93 -21.57 9.02
N PRO A 168 18.63 -20.44 9.01
CA PRO A 168 18.66 -19.53 10.15
C PRO A 168 17.24 -19.15 10.60
N LYS A 169 16.97 -19.25 11.90
CA LYS A 169 15.63 -19.02 12.45
C LYS A 169 15.10 -17.61 12.19
N ASN A 170 15.97 -16.62 12.12
CA ASN A 170 15.63 -15.25 11.77
C ASN A 170 15.14 -15.09 10.33
N GLU A 171 15.58 -15.94 9.41
CA GLU A 171 15.14 -15.97 8.01
C GLU A 171 13.74 -16.57 7.85
N LEU A 172 13.45 -17.60 8.65
CA LEU A 172 12.12 -18.26 8.67
C LEU A 172 11.15 -17.56 9.63
N ASP A 173 11.68 -16.71 10.48
CA ASP A 173 11.03 -16.00 11.59
C ASP A 173 9.98 -16.80 12.38
N PRO A 174 10.35 -17.95 12.98
CA PRO A 174 9.40 -18.77 13.72
C PRO A 174 8.87 -18.09 14.99
N LYS A 175 9.54 -17.04 15.50
CA LYS A 175 9.05 -16.27 16.65
C LYS A 175 7.83 -15.42 16.33
N HIS A 176 7.61 -15.08 15.06
CA HIS A 176 6.50 -14.27 14.59
C HIS A 176 5.44 -15.10 13.87
N PHE A 177 5.63 -16.43 13.74
CA PHE A 177 4.68 -17.32 13.10
C PHE A 177 3.55 -17.68 14.06
N LYS A 178 2.65 -16.72 14.32
CA LYS A 178 1.41 -16.98 15.03
C LYS A 178 0.40 -17.55 14.04
N LEU A 179 -0.29 -18.61 14.43
CA LEU A 179 -1.33 -19.24 13.58
C LEU A 179 -2.40 -18.23 13.15
N ASP A 180 -2.74 -17.30 14.03
CA ASP A 180 -3.68 -16.21 13.75
C ASP A 180 -3.16 -15.25 12.67
N TRP A 181 -1.88 -15.07 12.56
CA TRP A 181 -1.29 -14.24 11.50
C TRP A 181 -1.48 -14.86 10.13
N VAL A 182 -1.22 -16.18 10.00
CA VAL A 182 -1.42 -16.89 8.72
C VAL A 182 -2.87 -16.80 8.27
N LYS A 183 -3.82 -17.05 9.18
CA LYS A 183 -5.26 -16.93 8.89
C LYS A 183 -5.69 -15.53 8.47
N ASN A 184 -5.01 -14.51 8.97
CA ASN A 184 -5.32 -13.11 8.72
C ASN A 184 -4.48 -12.49 7.60
N GLY A 185 -3.57 -13.25 6.96
CA GLY A 185 -2.67 -12.76 5.93
C GLY A 185 -1.60 -11.81 6.47
N ILE A 186 -1.20 -11.96 7.75
CA ILE A 186 -0.15 -11.17 8.35
C ILE A 186 1.20 -11.85 8.08
N VAL A 187 2.13 -11.09 7.50
CA VAL A 187 3.51 -11.51 7.24
C VAL A 187 4.45 -10.53 7.95
N ALA A 188 5.51 -11.04 8.55
CA ALA A 188 6.54 -10.18 9.14
C ALA A 188 7.45 -9.64 8.02
N ILE A 189 7.54 -8.32 7.92
CA ILE A 189 8.50 -7.61 7.07
C ILE A 189 9.46 -6.88 8.00
N ASP A 190 10.76 -7.23 7.95
CA ASP A 190 11.79 -6.68 8.86
C ASP A 190 11.38 -6.73 10.35
N GLY A 191 10.72 -7.84 10.75
CA GLY A 191 10.21 -8.03 12.11
C GLY A 191 8.91 -7.28 12.42
N HIS A 192 8.34 -6.54 11.48
CA HIS A 192 7.07 -5.82 11.65
C HIS A 192 5.91 -6.60 11.04
N PRO A 193 4.84 -6.90 11.80
CA PRO A 193 3.67 -7.60 11.28
C PRO A 193 2.93 -6.72 10.27
N THR A 194 2.87 -7.17 9.02
CA THR A 194 2.32 -6.42 7.90
C THR A 194 1.22 -7.23 7.21
N LYS A 195 0.04 -6.64 7.05
CA LYS A 195 -1.08 -7.27 6.32
C LYS A 195 -0.75 -7.36 4.83
N HIS A 196 -0.90 -8.56 4.30
CA HIS A 196 -0.89 -8.87 2.88
C HIS A 196 -2.26 -9.42 2.47
N TYR A 197 -2.69 -9.15 1.26
CA TYR A 197 -4.04 -9.43 0.78
C TYR A 197 -4.04 -10.51 -0.29
N LEU A 198 -4.96 -11.48 -0.17
CA LEU A 198 -5.26 -12.41 -1.25
C LEU A 198 -6.07 -11.72 -2.35
N LEU A 199 -5.88 -12.14 -3.59
CA LEU A 199 -6.70 -11.66 -4.72
C LEU A 199 -8.20 -11.84 -4.47
N GLN A 200 -8.61 -12.99 -3.94
CA GLN A 200 -10.01 -13.29 -3.64
C GLN A 200 -10.57 -12.42 -2.51
N GLU A 201 -9.74 -12.06 -1.52
CA GLU A 201 -10.13 -11.14 -0.46
C GLU A 201 -10.50 -9.76 -1.03
N LEU A 202 -9.77 -9.29 -2.08
CA LEU A 202 -10.06 -8.02 -2.74
C LEU A 202 -11.43 -8.02 -3.43
N TYR A 203 -11.80 -9.12 -4.06
CA TYR A 203 -13.15 -9.25 -4.62
C TYR A 203 -14.23 -9.20 -3.54
N CYS A 204 -14.01 -9.85 -2.39
CA CYS A 204 -14.95 -9.79 -1.27
C CYS A 204 -15.09 -8.37 -0.69
N LEU A 205 -13.98 -7.61 -0.67
CA LEU A 205 -13.97 -6.25 -0.10
C LEU A 205 -14.60 -5.20 -1.03
N PHE A 206 -14.38 -5.30 -2.34
CA PHE A 206 -14.67 -4.20 -3.27
C PHE A 206 -15.71 -4.52 -4.35
N ASN A 207 -16.08 -5.78 -4.55
CA ASN A 207 -17.16 -6.14 -5.48
C ASN A 207 -18.49 -6.28 -4.72
N THR A 208 -19.15 -5.17 -4.47
CA THR A 208 -20.36 -5.09 -3.64
C THR A 208 -21.48 -4.36 -4.37
N ALA A 209 -22.65 -4.20 -3.73
CA ALA A 209 -23.76 -3.43 -4.30
C ALA A 209 -23.43 -1.93 -4.48
N ASP A 210 -22.44 -1.40 -3.75
CA ASP A 210 -22.09 0.03 -3.75
C ASP A 210 -20.81 0.34 -4.55
N PHE A 211 -20.01 -0.70 -4.84
CA PHE A 211 -18.70 -0.56 -5.49
C PHE A 211 -18.47 -1.65 -6.53
N SER A 212 -17.82 -1.30 -7.65
CA SER A 212 -17.33 -2.23 -8.65
C SER A 212 -15.82 -2.18 -8.77
N ILE A 213 -15.20 -3.33 -9.05
CA ILE A 213 -13.79 -3.41 -9.42
C ILE A 213 -13.68 -3.20 -10.93
N GLU A 214 -13.01 -2.13 -11.32
CA GLU A 214 -12.76 -1.80 -12.74
C GLU A 214 -11.47 -2.46 -13.25
N ALA A 215 -10.48 -2.64 -12.39
CA ALA A 215 -9.24 -3.34 -12.70
C ALA A 215 -8.53 -3.85 -11.46
N ILE A 216 -7.82 -4.99 -11.60
CA ILE A 216 -6.78 -5.43 -10.68
C ILE A 216 -5.51 -5.67 -11.50
N LYS A 217 -4.38 -5.15 -11.04
CA LYS A 217 -3.07 -5.27 -11.68
C LYS A 217 -2.00 -5.65 -10.67
N LYS A 218 -1.00 -6.40 -11.13
CA LYS A 218 0.25 -6.60 -10.39
C LYS A 218 1.17 -5.41 -10.65
N ILE A 219 1.65 -4.80 -9.58
CA ILE A 219 2.75 -3.85 -9.64
C ILE A 219 3.99 -4.62 -9.28
N GLU A 220 4.74 -5.04 -10.28
CA GLU A 220 5.92 -5.89 -10.11
C GLU A 220 7.15 -5.05 -9.75
N PHE A 221 7.96 -5.60 -8.87
CA PHE A 221 9.22 -5.04 -8.39
C PHE A 221 10.38 -5.97 -8.72
N GLY A 222 11.62 -5.49 -8.57
CA GLY A 222 12.78 -6.36 -8.65
C GLY A 222 12.94 -7.20 -7.37
N TRP A 223 13.64 -8.33 -7.48
CA TRP A 223 13.92 -9.22 -6.35
C TRP A 223 14.77 -8.55 -5.24
N GLU A 224 15.41 -7.41 -5.55
CA GLU A 224 16.11 -6.55 -4.59
C GLU A 224 15.19 -5.96 -3.50
N THR A 225 13.88 -6.00 -3.68
CA THR A 225 12.91 -5.60 -2.65
C THR A 225 12.71 -6.68 -1.59
N GLU A 226 13.01 -7.94 -1.93
CA GLU A 226 12.78 -9.10 -1.07
C GLU A 226 14.08 -9.65 -0.46
N PHE A 227 15.19 -9.50 -1.19
CA PHE A 227 16.48 -10.07 -0.83
C PHE A 227 17.59 -9.03 -0.97
N ALA A 228 18.47 -8.93 0.01
CA ALA A 228 19.62 -8.01 -0.01
C ALA A 228 20.59 -8.30 -1.18
N SER A 229 20.72 -9.57 -1.58
CA SER A 229 21.60 -10.01 -2.67
C SER A 229 20.93 -11.11 -3.48
N PRO A 230 19.92 -10.78 -4.30
CA PRO A 230 19.22 -11.80 -5.08
C PRO A 230 20.14 -12.41 -6.14
N PRO A 231 20.05 -13.73 -6.41
CA PRO A 231 20.77 -14.36 -7.50
C PRO A 231 20.48 -13.68 -8.84
N LYS A 232 21.53 -13.38 -9.63
CA LYS A 232 21.37 -12.69 -10.94
C LYS A 232 20.42 -13.39 -11.91
N LYS A 233 20.22 -14.72 -11.78
CA LYS A 233 19.34 -15.53 -12.63
C LYS A 233 17.91 -15.64 -12.10
N LEU A 234 17.60 -14.97 -10.98
CA LEU A 234 16.25 -14.96 -10.41
C LEU A 234 15.39 -13.99 -11.23
N GLY A 235 14.70 -14.53 -12.23
CA GLY A 235 13.84 -13.78 -13.14
C GLY A 235 12.36 -13.80 -12.74
N THR A 236 11.49 -13.74 -13.72
CA THR A 236 10.03 -13.82 -13.53
C THR A 236 9.57 -15.18 -12.99
N PRO A 237 8.44 -15.22 -12.25
CA PRO A 237 7.63 -14.07 -11.81
C PRO A 237 8.35 -13.23 -10.75
N TYR A 238 8.18 -11.91 -10.81
CA TYR A 238 8.73 -10.99 -9.83
C TYR A 238 7.77 -10.81 -8.65
N PRO A 239 8.23 -10.36 -7.45
CA PRO A 239 7.36 -9.95 -6.37
C PRO A 239 6.48 -8.77 -6.80
N TRP A 240 5.28 -8.65 -6.19
CA TRP A 240 4.30 -7.63 -6.59
C TRP A 240 3.38 -7.19 -5.45
N ASP A 241 2.91 -5.96 -5.56
CA ASP A 241 1.72 -5.48 -4.87
C ASP A 241 0.48 -5.57 -5.78
N TRP A 242 -0.69 -5.67 -5.17
CA TRP A 242 -1.95 -5.51 -5.87
C TRP A 242 -2.30 -4.04 -6.02
N MET A 243 -2.55 -3.57 -7.24
CA MET A 243 -3.25 -2.33 -7.51
C MET A 243 -4.71 -2.66 -7.87
N ILE A 244 -5.62 -2.06 -7.14
CA ILE A 244 -7.06 -2.21 -7.36
C ILE A 244 -7.64 -0.86 -7.78
N GLU A 245 -8.35 -0.82 -8.92
CA GLU A 245 -9.15 0.32 -9.35
C GLU A 245 -10.61 0.03 -9.02
N VAL A 246 -11.19 0.82 -8.11
CA VAL A 246 -12.57 0.66 -7.60
C VAL A 246 -13.39 1.88 -8.00
N LYS A 247 -14.63 1.67 -8.41
CA LYS A 247 -15.60 2.72 -8.71
C LYS A 247 -16.78 2.68 -7.76
N ARG A 248 -17.19 3.83 -7.24
CA ARG A 248 -18.40 3.95 -6.45
C ARG A 248 -19.64 4.01 -7.37
N ILE A 249 -20.59 3.08 -7.18
CA ILE A 249 -21.82 2.99 -7.99
C ILE A 249 -22.95 3.80 -7.36
N LYS A 250 -23.13 3.71 -6.01
CA LYS A 250 -24.18 4.34 -5.23
C LYS A 250 -23.67 5.34 -4.20
#